data_ba61355cef0e60e2d07ae3055c8a1f2e
#
_entry.id   ba61355cef0e60e2d07ae3055c8a1f2e
#
_cell.length_a   1.000
_cell.length_b   1.000
_cell.length_c   1.000
_cell.angle_alpha   90.00
_cell.angle_beta   90.00
_cell.angle_gamma   90.00
#
_symmetry.space_group_name_H-M   'P 1'
#
loop_
_entity.id
_entity.type
_entity.pdbx_description
1 polymer ?
#
loop_
_entity_poly.entity_id
_entity_poly.type
_entity_poly.pdbx_seq_one_letter_code
_entity_poly.pdbx_strand_id
1 'polypeptide(L)'
;MNTRLLRDILGIKLMLGAMLFVIGLFFSIFLLLLFKSSLILESTSLADILFSSLWNPDTGNFGLAAILIGTILVTGIALLIAIPISLLSAIYISEYAPIKIRRLLRPFLDVLAGVPSVVYGLCSFLILVPLVKDVIAPFFNVQSTGLCIFTAAVTLAIMVFPIIISLCVESFDTIPLSLKEASLSVGATKWETVKKVVFRASGPNILAAILLGFGRAFGETIAINMVVGGIPRIPNSLFSPGETLASLIASKYGELMSIPLYESGLMMVALILFIVVFIFNFLGVLVVRRAKKRWNT
;
A
#
# COMPACT_ATOMS: atom_id res chain seq x y z
N MET A 1 50.76 3.97 -0.81
CA MET A 1 49.37 3.98 -1.30
C MET A 1 48.57 4.87 -0.33
N ASN A 2 47.96 5.97 -0.83
CA ASN A 2 47.35 7.00 0.05
C ASN A 2 46.23 6.40 0.91
N THR A 3 46.33 6.56 2.23
CA THR A 3 45.34 6.09 3.23
C THR A 3 43.90 6.55 2.91
N ARG A 4 43.73 7.67 2.23
CA ARG A 4 42.44 8.17 1.73
C ARG A 4 41.89 7.29 0.63
N LEU A 5 42.70 6.90 -0.36
CA LEU A 5 42.30 6.06 -1.48
C LEU A 5 41.91 4.63 -1.00
N LEU A 6 42.61 4.12 0.01
CA LEU A 6 42.25 2.83 0.65
C LEU A 6 40.90 2.89 1.36
N ARG A 7 40.59 3.98 2.07
CA ARG A 7 39.32 4.20 2.74
C ARG A 7 38.16 4.32 1.73
N ASP A 8 38.39 5.01 0.61
CA ASP A 8 37.38 5.14 -0.45
C ASP A 8 37.08 3.79 -1.12
N ILE A 9 38.13 3.01 -1.46
CA ILE A 9 37.95 1.67 -2.02
C ILE A 9 37.25 0.73 -1.03
N LEU A 10 37.61 0.79 0.25
CA LEU A 10 36.95 0.01 1.29
C LEU A 10 35.47 0.40 1.44
N GLY A 11 35.17 1.70 1.43
CA GLY A 11 33.82 2.23 1.47
C GLY A 11 32.97 1.75 0.30
N ILE A 12 33.50 1.83 -0.94
CA ILE A 12 32.82 1.34 -2.14
C ILE A 12 32.53 -0.17 -2.06
N LYS A 13 33.53 -0.97 -1.61
CA LYS A 13 33.33 -2.42 -1.47
C LYS A 13 32.30 -2.78 -0.39
N LEU A 14 32.28 -2.05 0.72
CA LEU A 14 31.27 -2.24 1.78
C LEU A 14 29.87 -1.90 1.28
N MET A 15 29.70 -0.76 0.56
CA MET A 15 28.41 -0.39 -0.02
C MET A 15 27.93 -1.43 -1.05
N LEU A 16 28.84 -1.89 -1.92
CA LEU A 16 28.54 -2.94 -2.90
C LEU A 16 28.17 -4.28 -2.20
N GLY A 17 28.89 -4.65 -1.16
CA GLY A 17 28.60 -5.83 -0.35
C GLY A 17 27.22 -5.74 0.32
N ALA A 18 26.88 -4.58 0.91
CA ALA A 18 25.56 -4.34 1.48
C ALA A 18 24.44 -4.42 0.44
N MET A 19 24.64 -3.84 -0.76
CA MET A 19 23.69 -3.95 -1.85
C MET A 19 23.49 -5.40 -2.30
N LEU A 20 24.56 -6.15 -2.50
CA LEU A 20 24.49 -7.58 -2.90
C LEU A 20 23.82 -8.42 -1.82
N PHE A 21 24.07 -8.13 -0.54
CA PHE A 21 23.43 -8.80 0.59
C PHE A 21 21.90 -8.58 0.58
N VAL A 22 21.41 -7.34 0.37
CA VAL A 22 19.98 -7.05 0.28
C VAL A 22 19.33 -7.78 -0.91
N ILE A 23 19.99 -7.77 -2.07
CA ILE A 23 19.53 -8.52 -3.25
C ILE A 23 19.49 -10.02 -2.95
N GLY A 24 20.53 -10.54 -2.31
CA GLY A 24 20.60 -11.96 -1.89
C GLY A 24 19.48 -12.34 -0.94
N LEU A 25 19.18 -11.50 0.05
CA LEU A 25 18.04 -11.70 0.96
C LEU A 25 16.70 -11.76 0.22
N PHE A 26 16.48 -10.85 -0.73
CA PHE A 26 15.26 -10.85 -1.53
C PHE A 26 15.08 -12.19 -2.29
N PHE A 27 16.11 -12.66 -2.96
CA PHE A 27 16.05 -13.93 -3.66
C PHE A 27 15.96 -15.13 -2.71
N SER A 28 16.64 -15.10 -1.55
CA SER A 28 16.57 -16.19 -0.57
C SER A 28 15.17 -16.33 0.02
N ILE A 29 14.48 -15.22 0.31
CA ILE A 29 13.07 -15.23 0.77
C ILE A 29 12.18 -15.82 -0.32
N PHE A 30 12.33 -15.38 -1.57
CA PHE A 30 11.57 -15.95 -2.69
C PHE A 30 11.75 -17.45 -2.85
N LEU A 31 13.01 -17.93 -2.85
CA LEU A 31 13.32 -19.35 -2.97
C LEU A 31 12.79 -20.16 -1.77
N LEU A 32 12.89 -19.61 -0.56
CA LEU A 32 12.36 -20.24 0.65
C LEU A 32 10.83 -20.40 0.55
N LEU A 33 10.11 -19.35 0.16
CA LEU A 33 8.67 -19.42 -0.02
C LEU A 33 8.29 -20.42 -1.11
N LEU A 34 9.02 -20.43 -2.22
CA LEU A 34 8.79 -21.36 -3.32
C LEU A 34 9.05 -22.82 -2.89
N PHE A 35 10.11 -23.06 -2.14
CA PHE A 35 10.41 -24.41 -1.63
C PHE A 35 9.39 -24.89 -0.60
N LYS A 36 9.03 -24.02 0.35
CA LYS A 36 8.04 -24.32 1.39
C LYS A 36 6.61 -24.49 0.84
N SER A 37 6.28 -23.83 -0.26
CA SER A 37 4.98 -23.97 -0.92
C SER A 37 4.87 -25.15 -1.88
N SER A 38 5.96 -25.90 -2.13
CA SER A 38 5.94 -27.00 -3.09
C SER A 38 5.03 -28.16 -2.68
N LEU A 39 4.93 -28.46 -1.38
CA LEU A 39 4.14 -29.57 -0.88
C LEU A 39 2.64 -29.45 -1.21
N ILE A 40 2.08 -28.22 -1.18
CA ILE A 40 0.66 -28.03 -1.53
C ILE A 40 0.39 -28.24 -3.03
N LEU A 41 1.41 -28.01 -3.88
CA LEU A 41 1.29 -28.22 -5.33
C LEU A 41 1.26 -29.69 -5.73
N GLU A 42 1.70 -30.59 -4.84
CA GLU A 42 1.56 -32.04 -5.03
C GLU A 42 0.11 -32.51 -4.79
N SER A 43 -0.63 -31.81 -3.91
CA SER A 43 -2.00 -32.18 -3.53
C SER A 43 -3.07 -31.40 -4.26
N THR A 44 -2.79 -30.18 -4.72
CA THR A 44 -3.78 -29.26 -5.28
C THR A 44 -3.22 -28.52 -6.50
N SER A 45 -4.00 -28.41 -7.56
CA SER A 45 -3.61 -27.67 -8.77
C SER A 45 -3.46 -26.18 -8.50
N LEU A 46 -2.48 -25.52 -9.12
CA LEU A 46 -2.33 -24.05 -9.08
C LEU A 46 -3.61 -23.31 -9.51
N ALA A 47 -4.36 -23.86 -10.47
CA ALA A 47 -5.62 -23.28 -10.91
C ALA A 47 -6.68 -23.35 -9.80
N ASP A 48 -6.77 -24.46 -9.09
CA ASP A 48 -7.70 -24.62 -7.97
C ASP A 48 -7.33 -23.70 -6.81
N ILE A 49 -6.04 -23.54 -6.52
CA ILE A 49 -5.57 -22.59 -5.50
C ILE A 49 -5.96 -21.15 -5.85
N LEU A 50 -5.78 -20.73 -7.09
CA LEU A 50 -6.03 -19.33 -7.49
C LEU A 50 -7.51 -19.01 -7.71
N PHE A 51 -8.30 -19.95 -8.24
CA PHE A 51 -9.67 -19.69 -8.69
C PHE A 51 -10.76 -20.28 -7.79
N SER A 52 -10.46 -21.26 -6.93
CA SER A 52 -11.42 -21.71 -5.93
C SER A 52 -11.62 -20.66 -4.83
N SER A 53 -12.87 -20.50 -4.39
CA SER A 53 -13.23 -19.58 -3.32
C SER A 53 -13.27 -20.22 -1.93
N LEU A 54 -13.03 -21.54 -1.84
CA LEU A 54 -13.13 -22.29 -0.59
C LEU A 54 -11.74 -22.37 0.09
N TRP A 55 -11.59 -21.61 1.16
CA TRP A 55 -10.47 -21.75 2.08
C TRP A 55 -10.92 -22.52 3.32
N ASN A 56 -10.63 -23.79 3.37
CA ASN A 56 -10.86 -24.67 4.53
C ASN A 56 -9.76 -25.73 4.61
N PRO A 57 -8.64 -25.42 5.27
CA PRO A 57 -7.51 -26.32 5.40
C PRO A 57 -7.87 -27.69 6.01
N ASP A 58 -8.84 -27.72 6.95
CA ASP A 58 -9.27 -28.95 7.63
C ASP A 58 -9.85 -30.00 6.66
N THR A 59 -10.43 -29.53 5.55
CA THR A 59 -10.95 -30.39 4.47
C THR A 59 -10.02 -30.49 3.26
N GLY A 60 -8.80 -29.94 3.36
CA GLY A 60 -7.83 -29.94 2.26
C GLY A 60 -8.11 -28.92 1.15
N ASN A 61 -9.00 -27.95 1.37
CA ASN A 61 -9.34 -26.92 0.39
C ASN A 61 -8.54 -25.63 0.66
N PHE A 62 -7.73 -25.22 -0.31
CA PHE A 62 -6.82 -24.06 -0.21
C PHE A 62 -7.10 -22.99 -1.27
N GLY A 63 -8.38 -22.73 -1.58
CA GLY A 63 -8.78 -21.75 -2.57
C GLY A 63 -8.57 -20.30 -2.09
N LEU A 64 -7.92 -19.48 -2.88
CA LEU A 64 -7.53 -18.10 -2.54
C LEU A 64 -8.34 -17.02 -3.26
N ALA A 65 -9.25 -17.38 -4.18
CA ALA A 65 -9.99 -16.41 -4.98
C ALA A 65 -10.73 -15.37 -4.11
N ALA A 66 -11.41 -15.81 -3.05
CA ALA A 66 -12.16 -14.93 -2.16
C ALA A 66 -11.23 -13.92 -1.44
N ILE A 67 -10.06 -14.38 -1.00
CA ILE A 67 -9.07 -13.58 -0.27
C ILE A 67 -8.36 -12.61 -1.22
N LEU A 68 -8.06 -13.02 -2.45
CA LEU A 68 -7.54 -12.16 -3.50
C LEU A 68 -8.52 -11.03 -3.82
N ILE A 69 -9.80 -11.35 -4.01
CA ILE A 69 -10.87 -10.36 -4.24
C ILE A 69 -10.96 -9.41 -3.03
N GLY A 70 -10.95 -9.93 -1.80
CA GLY A 70 -10.93 -9.10 -0.58
C GLY A 70 -9.75 -8.14 -0.54
N THR A 71 -8.55 -8.61 -0.87
CA THR A 71 -7.34 -7.78 -0.94
C THR A 71 -7.47 -6.66 -1.99
N ILE A 72 -7.95 -7.00 -3.19
CA ILE A 72 -8.14 -6.03 -4.29
C ILE A 72 -9.21 -5.01 -3.92
N LEU A 73 -10.32 -5.43 -3.31
CA LEU A 73 -11.41 -4.53 -2.91
C LEU A 73 -10.94 -3.57 -1.81
N VAL A 74 -10.35 -4.06 -0.72
CA VAL A 74 -9.87 -3.22 0.37
C VAL A 74 -8.84 -2.21 -0.13
N THR A 75 -7.83 -2.67 -0.86
CA THR A 75 -6.75 -1.80 -1.35
C THR A 75 -7.25 -0.84 -2.43
N GLY A 76 -8.08 -1.32 -3.36
CA GLY A 76 -8.64 -0.50 -4.44
C GLY A 76 -9.50 0.63 -3.91
N ILE A 77 -10.43 0.34 -2.98
CA ILE A 77 -11.30 1.35 -2.38
C ILE A 77 -10.48 2.32 -1.52
N ALA A 78 -9.51 1.81 -0.74
CA ALA A 78 -8.62 2.66 0.06
C ALA A 78 -7.88 3.69 -0.81
N LEU A 79 -7.31 3.26 -1.92
CA LEU A 79 -6.59 4.16 -2.83
C LEU A 79 -7.52 5.10 -3.59
N LEU A 80 -8.72 4.64 -3.94
CA LEU A 80 -9.73 5.47 -4.60
C LEU A 80 -10.17 6.62 -3.71
N ILE A 81 -10.19 6.42 -2.39
CA ILE A 81 -10.42 7.47 -1.39
C ILE A 81 -9.14 8.28 -1.16
N ALA A 82 -8.01 7.60 -0.98
CA ALA A 82 -6.77 8.23 -0.55
C ALA A 82 -6.17 9.15 -1.61
N ILE A 83 -6.11 8.74 -2.86
CA ILE A 83 -5.42 9.49 -3.92
C ILE A 83 -6.02 10.89 -4.12
N PRO A 84 -7.33 11.07 -4.38
CA PRO A 84 -7.88 12.40 -4.64
C PRO A 84 -7.76 13.32 -3.42
N ILE A 85 -8.04 12.81 -2.22
CA ILE A 85 -7.96 13.61 -0.99
C ILE A 85 -6.50 14.03 -0.74
N SER A 86 -5.55 13.11 -0.89
CA SER A 86 -4.13 13.41 -0.69
C SER A 86 -3.60 14.41 -1.69
N LEU A 87 -3.97 14.30 -2.97
CA LEU A 87 -3.54 15.24 -4.01
C LEU A 87 -4.08 16.65 -3.77
N LEU A 88 -5.37 16.77 -3.45
CA LEU A 88 -5.99 18.05 -3.14
C LEU A 88 -5.37 18.69 -1.89
N SER A 89 -5.13 17.89 -0.86
CA SER A 89 -4.47 18.35 0.38
C SER A 89 -3.02 18.80 0.11
N ALA A 90 -2.28 18.06 -0.70
CA ALA A 90 -0.90 18.40 -1.05
C ALA A 90 -0.84 19.70 -1.87
N ILE A 91 -1.75 19.88 -2.83
CA ILE A 91 -1.87 21.14 -3.60
C ILE A 91 -2.19 22.31 -2.66
N TYR A 92 -3.15 22.13 -1.74
CA TYR A 92 -3.48 23.19 -0.78
C TYR A 92 -2.27 23.56 0.08
N ILE A 93 -1.59 22.58 0.65
CA ILE A 93 -0.44 22.80 1.54
C ILE A 93 0.73 23.47 0.81
N SER A 94 1.03 23.04 -0.42
CA SER A 94 2.17 23.56 -1.18
C SER A 94 1.89 24.95 -1.77
N GLU A 95 0.70 25.16 -2.37
CA GLU A 95 0.45 26.31 -3.23
C GLU A 95 -0.47 27.39 -2.59
N TYR A 96 -1.35 27.01 -1.67
CA TYR A 96 -2.38 27.90 -1.14
C TYR A 96 -2.22 28.23 0.35
N ALA A 97 -1.70 27.30 1.13
CA ALA A 97 -1.62 27.49 2.58
C ALA A 97 -0.65 28.60 2.98
N PRO A 98 -1.04 29.49 3.90
CA PRO A 98 -0.13 30.47 4.46
C PRO A 98 1.01 29.78 5.21
N ILE A 99 2.16 30.46 5.27
CA ILE A 99 3.40 29.87 5.81
C ILE A 99 3.26 29.31 7.24
N LYS A 100 2.38 29.90 8.05
CA LYS A 100 2.12 29.45 9.43
C LYS A 100 1.43 28.07 9.43
N ILE A 101 0.42 27.88 8.57
CA ILE A 101 -0.31 26.61 8.44
C ILE A 101 0.60 25.54 7.83
N ARG A 102 1.39 25.88 6.82
CA ARG A 102 2.34 24.98 6.20
C ARG A 102 3.39 24.46 7.19
N ARG A 103 3.93 25.35 8.05
CA ARG A 103 4.87 24.98 9.11
C ARG A 103 4.27 24.07 10.18
N LEU A 104 2.97 24.15 10.42
CA LEU A 104 2.27 23.29 11.38
C LEU A 104 1.93 21.93 10.76
N LEU A 105 1.42 21.91 9.53
CA LEU A 105 0.89 20.71 8.91
C LEU A 105 2.00 19.70 8.52
N ARG A 106 3.19 20.17 8.10
CA ARG A 106 4.28 19.26 7.71
C ARG A 106 4.73 18.34 8.85
N PRO A 107 5.19 18.84 10.02
CA PRO A 107 5.56 17.97 11.13
C PRO A 107 4.40 17.08 11.58
N PHE A 108 3.15 17.57 11.50
CA PHE A 108 1.97 16.77 11.84
C PHE A 108 1.78 15.58 10.90
N LEU A 109 1.98 15.76 9.58
CA LEU A 109 1.95 14.67 8.61
C LEU A 109 3.06 13.66 8.86
N ASP A 110 4.28 14.13 9.20
CA ASP A 110 5.42 13.26 9.49
C ASP A 110 5.16 12.40 10.74
N VAL A 111 4.57 13.00 11.78
CA VAL A 111 4.15 12.26 13.00
C VAL A 111 3.08 11.22 12.64
N LEU A 112 2.05 11.59 11.87
CA LEU A 112 1.03 10.64 11.43
C LEU A 112 1.62 9.50 10.59
N ALA A 113 2.54 9.78 9.67
CA ALA A 113 3.21 8.75 8.88
C ALA A 113 4.03 7.77 9.74
N GLY A 114 4.51 8.21 10.91
CA GLY A 114 5.28 7.43 11.88
C GLY A 114 4.44 6.65 12.90
N VAL A 115 3.12 6.85 12.97
CA VAL A 115 2.26 6.11 13.89
C VAL A 115 2.24 4.62 13.54
N PRO A 116 2.44 3.70 14.53
CA PRO A 116 2.35 2.27 14.30
C PRO A 116 0.96 1.85 13.76
N SER A 117 0.93 0.93 12.81
CA SER A 117 -0.32 0.48 12.16
C SER A 117 -1.35 -0.09 13.14
N VAL A 118 -0.89 -0.76 14.19
CA VAL A 118 -1.74 -1.26 15.28
C VAL A 118 -2.61 -0.16 15.90
N VAL A 119 -2.05 1.05 16.06
CA VAL A 119 -2.79 2.18 16.64
C VAL A 119 -3.93 2.59 15.73
N TYR A 120 -3.69 2.65 14.41
CA TYR A 120 -4.74 2.91 13.43
C TYR A 120 -5.82 1.83 13.45
N GLY A 121 -5.42 0.55 13.51
CA GLY A 121 -6.35 -0.58 13.63
C GLY A 121 -7.21 -0.48 14.89
N LEU A 122 -6.59 -0.21 16.04
CA LEU A 122 -7.30 -0.06 17.32
C LEU A 122 -8.26 1.14 17.31
N CYS A 123 -7.82 2.30 16.87
CA CYS A 123 -8.69 3.47 16.73
C CYS A 123 -9.87 3.19 15.80
N SER A 124 -9.61 2.51 14.67
CA SER A 124 -10.68 2.13 13.75
C SER A 124 -11.65 1.12 14.36
N PHE A 125 -11.14 0.15 15.09
CA PHE A 125 -11.98 -0.82 15.81
C PHE A 125 -12.89 -0.13 16.82
N LEU A 126 -12.36 0.84 17.59
CA LEU A 126 -13.12 1.54 18.64
C LEU A 126 -14.08 2.62 18.09
N ILE A 127 -13.76 3.23 16.96
CA ILE A 127 -14.50 4.39 16.43
C ILE A 127 -15.20 4.05 15.12
N LEU A 128 -14.48 3.54 14.10
CA LEU A 128 -15.05 3.31 12.78
C LEU A 128 -15.98 2.09 12.75
N VAL A 129 -15.64 1.02 13.46
CA VAL A 129 -16.49 -0.19 13.49
C VAL A 129 -17.89 0.13 14.06
N PRO A 130 -18.05 0.78 15.24
CA PRO A 130 -19.36 1.20 15.72
C PRO A 130 -20.04 2.20 14.78
N LEU A 131 -19.30 3.17 14.23
CA LEU A 131 -19.85 4.15 13.30
C LEU A 131 -20.43 3.49 12.04
N VAL A 132 -19.72 2.52 11.49
CA VAL A 132 -20.18 1.77 10.31
C VAL A 132 -21.39 0.91 10.66
N LYS A 133 -21.34 0.20 11.79
CA LYS A 133 -22.41 -0.67 12.26
C LYS A 133 -23.71 0.09 12.52
N ASP A 134 -23.63 1.18 13.30
CA ASP A 134 -24.81 1.83 13.89
C ASP A 134 -25.33 3.01 13.06
N VAL A 135 -24.50 3.59 12.15
CA VAL A 135 -24.86 4.77 11.37
C VAL A 135 -24.77 4.52 9.86
N ILE A 136 -23.58 4.11 9.36
CA ILE A 136 -23.34 4.08 7.92
C ILE A 136 -24.07 2.92 7.25
N ALA A 137 -23.96 1.71 7.74
CA ALA A 137 -24.61 0.53 7.14
C ALA A 137 -26.15 0.62 7.18
N PRO A 138 -26.77 1.06 8.30
CA PRO A 138 -28.22 1.31 8.33
C PRO A 138 -28.68 2.39 7.35
N PHE A 139 -27.90 3.44 7.12
CA PHE A 139 -28.22 4.47 6.11
C PHE A 139 -28.37 3.89 4.70
N PHE A 140 -27.61 2.81 4.38
CA PHE A 140 -27.74 2.07 3.13
C PHE A 140 -28.72 0.89 3.21
N ASN A 141 -29.53 0.78 4.29
CA ASN A 141 -30.44 -0.36 4.54
C ASN A 141 -29.74 -1.73 4.56
N VAL A 142 -28.48 -1.78 5.04
CA VAL A 142 -27.70 -3.01 5.14
C VAL A 142 -27.37 -3.27 6.61
N GLN A 143 -27.57 -4.51 7.06
CA GLN A 143 -27.08 -4.95 8.35
C GLN A 143 -25.61 -5.32 8.27
N SER A 144 -24.79 -4.81 9.18
CA SER A 144 -23.37 -5.11 9.27
C SER A 144 -22.93 -5.19 10.73
N THR A 145 -21.91 -5.98 11.00
CA THR A 145 -21.22 -5.99 12.28
C THR A 145 -20.28 -4.78 12.46
N GLY A 146 -20.05 -4.03 11.37
CA GLY A 146 -19.03 -2.98 11.28
C GLY A 146 -17.63 -3.52 10.97
N LEU A 147 -17.37 -4.80 11.21
CA LEU A 147 -16.16 -5.49 10.75
C LEU A 147 -16.36 -5.92 9.30
N CYS A 148 -15.87 -5.12 8.35
CA CYS A 148 -16.20 -5.30 6.94
C CYS A 148 -15.14 -4.69 6.02
N ILE A 149 -15.27 -4.98 4.71
CA ILE A 149 -14.40 -4.46 3.65
C ILE A 149 -14.34 -2.92 3.67
N PHE A 150 -15.48 -2.24 3.87
CA PHE A 150 -15.56 -0.78 3.89
C PHE A 150 -14.75 -0.19 5.05
N THR A 151 -14.93 -0.69 6.28
CA THR A 151 -14.17 -0.23 7.46
C THR A 151 -12.67 -0.44 7.26
N ALA A 152 -12.27 -1.61 6.72
CA ALA A 152 -10.89 -1.90 6.41
C ALA A 152 -10.33 -0.93 5.36
N ALA A 153 -11.07 -0.65 4.31
CA ALA A 153 -10.66 0.27 3.25
C ALA A 153 -10.50 1.72 3.75
N VAL A 154 -11.43 2.21 4.57
CA VAL A 154 -11.33 3.55 5.18
C VAL A 154 -10.14 3.64 6.14
N THR A 155 -9.93 2.63 6.97
CA THR A 155 -8.77 2.54 7.87
C THR A 155 -7.46 2.64 7.08
N LEU A 156 -7.36 1.87 6.02
CA LEU A 156 -6.20 1.83 5.14
C LEU A 156 -6.00 3.17 4.43
N ALA A 157 -7.07 3.81 3.95
CA ALA A 157 -7.01 5.13 3.34
C ALA A 157 -6.42 6.17 4.31
N ILE A 158 -6.89 6.20 5.57
CA ILE A 158 -6.39 7.12 6.61
C ILE A 158 -4.88 6.92 6.85
N MET A 159 -4.40 5.68 6.85
CA MET A 159 -2.99 5.36 7.03
C MET A 159 -2.10 5.80 5.86
N VAL A 160 -2.64 5.76 4.65
CA VAL A 160 -1.88 6.07 3.43
C VAL A 160 -1.86 7.57 3.13
N PHE A 161 -2.85 8.34 3.59
CA PHE A 161 -2.93 9.80 3.39
C PHE A 161 -1.62 10.53 3.69
N PRO A 162 -1.03 10.43 4.90
CA PRO A 162 0.11 11.25 5.26
C PRO A 162 1.30 11.03 4.31
N ILE A 163 1.51 9.80 3.88
CA ILE A 163 2.62 9.42 3.02
C ILE A 163 2.48 10.03 1.63
N ILE A 164 1.29 9.87 1.01
CA ILE A 164 1.04 10.42 -0.32
C ILE A 164 1.09 11.96 -0.25
N ILE A 165 0.51 12.57 0.78
CA ILE A 165 0.50 14.03 0.95
C ILE A 165 1.94 14.55 1.06
N SER A 166 2.76 13.99 1.96
CA SER A 166 4.14 14.45 2.19
C SER A 166 4.99 14.37 0.93
N LEU A 167 4.93 13.24 0.22
CA LEU A 167 5.69 13.05 -1.02
C LEU A 167 5.20 13.97 -2.15
N CYS A 168 3.89 14.22 -2.26
CA CYS A 168 3.36 15.14 -3.25
C CYS A 168 3.73 16.60 -2.91
N VAL A 169 3.67 17.01 -1.64
CA VAL A 169 4.11 18.34 -1.18
C VAL A 169 5.57 18.56 -1.51
N GLU A 170 6.44 17.59 -1.18
CA GLU A 170 7.87 17.65 -1.52
C GLU A 170 8.06 17.79 -3.03
N SER A 171 7.33 17.02 -3.84
CA SER A 171 7.39 17.09 -5.29
C SER A 171 6.98 18.47 -5.84
N PHE A 172 5.92 19.08 -5.30
CA PHE A 172 5.47 20.41 -5.73
C PHE A 172 6.45 21.50 -5.35
N ASP A 173 7.15 21.35 -4.23
CA ASP A 173 8.16 22.29 -3.75
C ASP A 173 9.45 22.28 -4.58
N THR A 174 9.75 21.18 -5.26
CA THR A 174 10.91 21.10 -6.17
C THR A 174 10.72 21.86 -7.47
N ILE A 175 9.50 22.32 -7.79
CA ILE A 175 9.22 23.08 -9.02
C ILE A 175 9.78 24.50 -8.89
N PRO A 176 10.67 24.92 -9.83
CA PRO A 176 11.28 26.24 -9.78
C PRO A 176 10.24 27.36 -9.77
N LEU A 177 10.45 28.37 -8.92
CA LEU A 177 9.54 29.53 -8.81
C LEU A 177 9.43 30.28 -10.12
N SER A 178 10.52 30.35 -10.89
CA SER A 178 10.56 30.97 -12.23
C SER A 178 9.53 30.40 -13.21
N LEU A 179 9.26 29.10 -13.16
CA LEU A 179 8.20 28.50 -14.00
C LEU A 179 6.80 28.94 -13.57
N LYS A 180 6.59 29.09 -12.29
CA LYS A 180 5.31 29.57 -11.76
C LYS A 180 5.08 31.06 -12.11
N GLU A 181 6.12 31.89 -11.95
CA GLU A 181 6.10 33.31 -12.29
C GLU A 181 5.93 33.53 -13.79
N ALA A 182 6.62 32.76 -14.64
CA ALA A 182 6.44 32.81 -16.09
C ALA A 182 4.99 32.48 -16.51
N SER A 183 4.35 31.52 -15.87
CA SER A 183 2.94 31.23 -16.12
C SER A 183 2.01 32.38 -15.71
N LEU A 184 2.26 32.98 -14.56
CA LEU A 184 1.47 34.12 -14.08
C LEU A 184 1.66 35.38 -14.93
N SER A 185 2.89 35.61 -15.45
CA SER A 185 3.20 36.78 -16.30
C SER A 185 2.48 36.80 -17.65
N VAL A 186 2.12 35.61 -18.17
CA VAL A 186 1.29 35.50 -19.38
C VAL A 186 -0.21 35.55 -19.09
N GLY A 187 -0.61 35.91 -17.87
CA GLY A 187 -2.00 36.11 -17.49
C GLY A 187 -2.72 34.84 -16.98
N ALA A 188 -2.03 33.75 -16.74
CA ALA A 188 -2.66 32.56 -16.17
C ALA A 188 -3.07 32.80 -14.72
N THR A 189 -4.23 32.28 -14.32
CA THR A 189 -4.67 32.27 -12.92
C THR A 189 -3.81 31.33 -12.08
N LYS A 190 -3.81 31.51 -10.76
CA LYS A 190 -3.10 30.62 -9.83
C LYS A 190 -3.51 29.16 -10.00
N TRP A 191 -4.80 28.88 -10.18
CA TRP A 191 -5.30 27.53 -10.42
C TRP A 191 -4.81 26.94 -11.76
N GLU A 192 -4.79 27.76 -12.80
CA GLU A 192 -4.26 27.32 -14.10
C GLU A 192 -2.77 27.01 -14.04
N THR A 193 -1.98 27.83 -13.33
CA THR A 193 -0.57 27.58 -13.06
C THR A 193 -0.38 26.26 -12.30
N VAL A 194 -1.16 26.01 -11.25
CA VAL A 194 -1.13 24.75 -10.52
C VAL A 194 -1.46 23.57 -11.44
N LYS A 195 -2.57 23.63 -12.17
CA LYS A 195 -3.06 22.55 -13.01
C LYS A 195 -2.18 22.28 -14.23
N LYS A 196 -1.72 23.33 -14.92
CA LYS A 196 -1.01 23.21 -16.21
C LYS A 196 0.51 23.14 -16.05
N VAL A 197 1.08 23.74 -14.99
CA VAL A 197 2.54 23.79 -14.78
C VAL A 197 2.93 22.87 -13.62
N VAL A 198 2.50 23.16 -12.38
CA VAL A 198 2.97 22.44 -11.19
C VAL A 198 2.59 20.97 -11.26
N PHE A 199 1.32 20.66 -11.44
CA PHE A 199 0.82 19.28 -11.48
C PHE A 199 1.41 18.47 -12.64
N ARG A 200 1.56 19.11 -13.80
CA ARG A 200 2.19 18.45 -14.94
C ARG A 200 3.67 18.19 -14.70
N ALA A 201 4.43 19.19 -14.28
CA ALA A 201 5.87 19.05 -14.04
C ALA A 201 6.17 18.02 -12.92
N SER A 202 5.30 17.90 -11.92
CA SER A 202 5.40 16.92 -10.83
C SER A 202 4.84 15.53 -11.18
N GLY A 203 4.25 15.34 -12.36
CA GLY A 203 3.54 14.12 -12.74
C GLY A 203 4.29 12.82 -12.45
N PRO A 204 5.56 12.65 -12.85
CA PRO A 204 6.34 11.45 -12.55
C PRO A 204 6.53 11.19 -11.04
N ASN A 205 6.69 12.25 -10.25
CA ASN A 205 6.88 12.14 -8.80
C ASN A 205 5.56 11.86 -8.08
N ILE A 206 4.44 12.43 -8.55
CA ILE A 206 3.09 12.09 -8.07
C ILE A 206 2.81 10.61 -8.30
N LEU A 207 3.12 10.08 -9.48
CA LEU A 207 2.99 8.65 -9.74
C LEU A 207 3.84 7.81 -8.80
N ALA A 208 5.08 8.24 -8.52
CA ALA A 208 5.95 7.56 -7.56
C ALA A 208 5.36 7.58 -6.15
N ALA A 209 4.78 8.70 -5.69
CA ALA A 209 4.11 8.82 -4.40
C ALA A 209 2.90 7.88 -4.28
N ILE A 210 2.07 7.81 -5.34
CA ILE A 210 0.92 6.89 -5.39
C ILE A 210 1.38 5.44 -5.33
N LEU A 211 2.44 5.08 -6.07
CA LEU A 211 2.98 3.72 -6.06
C LEU A 211 3.56 3.32 -4.71
N LEU A 212 4.21 4.25 -4.02
CA LEU A 212 4.70 4.00 -2.67
C LEU A 212 3.53 3.79 -1.69
N GLY A 213 2.49 4.62 -1.80
CA GLY A 213 1.24 4.45 -1.06
C GLY A 213 0.56 3.11 -1.36
N PHE A 214 0.51 2.69 -2.63
CA PHE A 214 0.00 1.38 -3.04
C PHE A 214 0.79 0.24 -2.40
N GLY A 215 2.13 0.28 -2.48
CA GLY A 215 2.98 -0.78 -1.90
C GLY A 215 2.76 -0.94 -0.39
N ARG A 216 2.59 0.19 0.33
CA ARG A 216 2.24 0.16 1.76
C ARG A 216 0.84 -0.39 1.98
N ALA A 217 -0.15 0.05 1.20
CA ALA A 217 -1.54 -0.39 1.33
C ALA A 217 -1.70 -1.89 1.11
N PHE A 218 -1.02 -2.44 0.11
CA PHE A 218 -1.14 -3.85 -0.25
C PHE A 218 -0.50 -4.79 0.79
N GLY A 219 0.53 -4.32 1.50
CA GLY A 219 1.23 -5.07 2.54
C GLY A 219 0.69 -4.87 3.96
N GLU A 220 -0.34 -4.03 4.15
CA GLU A 220 -0.84 -3.77 5.49
C GLU A 220 -1.55 -5.00 6.07
N THR A 221 -1.09 -5.39 7.23
CA THR A 221 -1.45 -6.67 7.83
C THR A 221 -2.28 -6.48 9.10
N ILE A 222 -1.71 -5.82 10.12
CA ILE A 222 -2.25 -5.82 11.47
C ILE A 222 -3.49 -4.92 11.57
N ALA A 223 -3.43 -3.70 11.02
CA ALA A 223 -4.56 -2.79 11.08
C ALA A 223 -5.78 -3.35 10.36
N ILE A 224 -5.57 -3.99 9.21
CA ILE A 224 -6.64 -4.61 8.42
C ILE A 224 -7.21 -5.83 9.13
N ASN A 225 -6.36 -6.70 9.69
CA ASN A 225 -6.80 -7.89 10.42
C ASN A 225 -7.76 -7.56 11.58
N MET A 226 -7.58 -6.40 12.22
CA MET A 226 -8.43 -5.95 13.34
C MET A 226 -9.85 -5.54 12.91
N VAL A 227 -10.08 -5.17 11.64
CA VAL A 227 -11.33 -4.51 11.21
C VAL A 227 -11.99 -5.12 9.97
N VAL A 228 -11.35 -6.07 9.28
CA VAL A 228 -11.87 -6.66 8.02
C VAL A 228 -12.90 -7.76 8.25
N GLY A 229 -12.90 -8.38 9.43
CA GLY A 229 -13.85 -9.40 9.84
C GLY A 229 -13.34 -10.85 9.77
N GLY A 230 -12.22 -11.13 9.05
CA GLY A 230 -11.53 -12.43 9.08
C GLY A 230 -12.32 -13.61 8.50
N ILE A 231 -13.22 -13.37 7.53
CA ILE A 231 -14.02 -14.43 6.90
C ILE A 231 -13.56 -14.61 5.44
N PRO A 232 -12.97 -15.77 5.08
CA PRO A 232 -12.43 -16.03 3.74
C PRO A 232 -13.54 -16.42 2.76
N ARG A 233 -14.47 -15.50 2.51
CA ARG A 233 -15.57 -15.65 1.54
C ARG A 233 -15.61 -14.44 0.62
N ILE A 234 -16.12 -14.62 -0.60
CA ILE A 234 -16.36 -13.52 -1.52
C ILE A 234 -17.40 -12.59 -0.89
N PRO A 235 -17.07 -11.31 -0.65
CA PRO A 235 -18.01 -10.38 -0.02
C PRO A 235 -19.15 -10.04 -0.98
N ASN A 236 -20.38 -10.17 -0.53
CA ASN A 236 -21.58 -9.82 -1.31
C ASN A 236 -21.86 -8.32 -1.32
N SER A 237 -21.31 -7.58 -0.38
CA SER A 237 -21.42 -6.12 -0.28
C SER A 237 -20.16 -5.55 0.37
N LEU A 238 -19.96 -4.24 0.29
CA LEU A 238 -18.87 -3.53 0.98
C LEU A 238 -18.99 -3.61 2.50
N PHE A 239 -20.18 -3.83 3.02
CA PHE A 239 -20.47 -3.96 4.45
C PHE A 239 -20.42 -5.42 4.94
N SER A 240 -20.08 -6.36 4.06
CA SER A 240 -19.83 -7.75 4.43
C SER A 240 -18.41 -7.92 4.97
N PRO A 241 -18.21 -8.84 5.93
CA PRO A 241 -16.88 -9.23 6.36
C PRO A 241 -16.13 -9.88 5.20
N GLY A 242 -14.81 -9.78 5.25
CA GLY A 242 -13.91 -10.37 4.26
C GLY A 242 -12.58 -10.71 4.89
N GLU A 243 -11.62 -11.05 4.04
CA GLU A 243 -10.24 -11.31 4.44
C GLU A 243 -9.29 -10.87 3.35
N THR A 244 -8.03 -10.51 3.73
CA THR A 244 -6.96 -10.16 2.79
C THR A 244 -5.82 -11.17 2.89
N LEU A 245 -4.98 -11.26 1.85
CA LEU A 245 -3.82 -12.17 1.88
C LEU A 245 -2.92 -11.92 3.10
N ALA A 246 -2.65 -10.65 3.41
CA ALA A 246 -1.81 -10.28 4.53
C ALA A 246 -2.48 -10.59 5.89
N SER A 247 -3.81 -10.32 6.03
CA SER A 247 -4.55 -10.62 7.26
C SER A 247 -4.65 -12.13 7.51
N LEU A 248 -4.86 -12.93 6.46
CA LEU A 248 -4.89 -14.39 6.57
C LEU A 248 -3.57 -14.95 7.12
N ILE A 249 -2.44 -14.48 6.57
CA ILE A 249 -1.12 -14.91 7.08
C ILE A 249 -0.99 -14.56 8.56
N ALA A 250 -1.32 -13.34 8.95
CA ALA A 250 -1.18 -12.90 10.34
C ALA A 250 -2.09 -13.65 11.32
N SER A 251 -3.34 -13.91 10.92
CA SER A 251 -4.32 -14.58 11.79
C SER A 251 -4.05 -16.08 11.94
N LYS A 252 -3.52 -16.73 10.88
CA LYS A 252 -3.38 -18.19 10.83
C LYS A 252 -1.96 -18.71 11.06
N TYR A 253 -0.95 -17.84 11.06
CA TYR A 253 0.45 -18.26 11.22
C TYR A 253 0.68 -19.09 12.48
N GLY A 254 0.18 -18.67 13.64
CA GLY A 254 0.38 -19.37 14.90
C GLY A 254 -0.39 -20.69 15.02
N GLU A 255 -1.55 -20.80 14.39
CA GLU A 255 -2.44 -21.95 14.50
C GLU A 255 -2.06 -23.10 13.56
N LEU A 256 -1.65 -22.77 12.34
CA LEU A 256 -1.53 -23.74 11.25
C LEU A 256 -0.10 -24.25 10.98
N MET A 257 0.91 -23.66 11.62
CA MET A 257 2.33 -24.04 11.38
C MET A 257 2.73 -25.43 11.89
N SER A 258 1.91 -26.05 12.73
CA SER A 258 2.19 -27.41 13.28
C SER A 258 1.85 -28.54 12.29
N ILE A 259 1.11 -28.25 11.22
CA ILE A 259 0.71 -29.25 10.21
C ILE A 259 1.42 -28.90 8.89
N PRO A 260 2.28 -29.80 8.33
CA PRO A 260 3.10 -29.47 7.16
C PRO A 260 2.32 -29.01 5.93
N LEU A 261 1.13 -29.59 5.68
CA LEU A 261 0.28 -29.17 4.56
C LEU A 261 -0.29 -27.77 4.75
N TYR A 262 -0.66 -27.40 5.97
CA TYR A 262 -1.18 -26.06 6.31
C TYR A 262 -0.07 -25.01 6.26
N GLU A 263 1.12 -25.36 6.77
CA GLU A 263 2.32 -24.51 6.62
C GLU A 263 2.56 -24.22 5.14
N SER A 264 2.55 -25.27 4.31
CA SER A 264 2.75 -25.12 2.85
C SER A 264 1.67 -24.24 2.20
N GLY A 265 0.40 -24.37 2.63
CA GLY A 265 -0.69 -23.51 2.19
C GLY A 265 -0.47 -22.04 2.53
N LEU A 266 -0.07 -21.73 3.77
CA LEU A 266 0.23 -20.35 4.19
C LEU A 266 1.47 -19.79 3.48
N MET A 267 2.50 -20.63 3.25
CA MET A 267 3.68 -20.22 2.46
C MET A 267 3.32 -19.94 1.00
N MET A 268 2.33 -20.65 0.43
CA MET A 268 1.79 -20.36 -0.89
C MET A 268 1.06 -19.00 -0.91
N VAL A 269 0.25 -18.68 0.11
CA VAL A 269 -0.37 -17.35 0.26
C VAL A 269 0.68 -16.25 0.30
N ALA A 270 1.75 -16.45 1.09
CA ALA A 270 2.86 -15.51 1.19
C ALA A 270 3.62 -15.36 -0.13
N LEU A 271 3.83 -16.45 -0.87
CA LEU A 271 4.45 -16.45 -2.20
C LEU A 271 3.61 -15.64 -3.20
N ILE A 272 2.29 -15.86 -3.23
CA ILE A 272 1.37 -15.12 -4.10
C ILE A 272 1.38 -13.64 -3.75
N LEU A 273 1.30 -13.29 -2.46
CA LEU A 273 1.39 -11.90 -2.01
C LEU A 273 2.72 -11.26 -2.46
N PHE A 274 3.83 -11.97 -2.28
CA PHE A 274 5.16 -11.52 -2.70
C PHE A 274 5.22 -11.24 -4.21
N ILE A 275 4.72 -12.18 -5.03
CA ILE A 275 4.70 -12.04 -6.49
C ILE A 275 3.81 -10.87 -6.91
N VAL A 276 2.62 -10.75 -6.35
CA VAL A 276 1.68 -9.67 -6.67
C VAL A 276 2.30 -8.31 -6.34
N VAL A 277 2.83 -8.15 -5.12
CA VAL A 277 3.51 -6.90 -4.70
C VAL A 277 4.71 -6.60 -5.59
N PHE A 278 5.51 -7.62 -5.94
CA PHE A 278 6.65 -7.45 -6.84
C PHE A 278 6.23 -6.97 -8.22
N ILE A 279 5.23 -7.61 -8.84
CA ILE A 279 4.71 -7.25 -10.17
C ILE A 279 4.20 -5.81 -10.15
N PHE A 280 3.37 -5.43 -9.18
CA PHE A 280 2.84 -4.07 -9.09
C PHE A 280 3.93 -3.02 -8.90
N ASN A 281 4.90 -3.26 -8.03
CA ASN A 281 6.04 -2.34 -7.85
C ASN A 281 6.89 -2.24 -9.14
N PHE A 282 7.14 -3.36 -9.80
CA PHE A 282 7.90 -3.38 -11.05
C PHE A 282 7.18 -2.61 -12.17
N LEU A 283 5.88 -2.87 -12.36
CA LEU A 283 5.05 -2.13 -13.32
C LEU A 283 5.02 -0.64 -12.98
N GLY A 284 4.91 -0.30 -11.71
CA GLY A 284 4.95 1.05 -11.22
C GLY A 284 6.24 1.78 -11.57
N VAL A 285 7.38 1.16 -11.32
CA VAL A 285 8.70 1.73 -11.70
C VAL A 285 8.79 1.93 -13.21
N LEU A 286 8.27 1.01 -14.03
CA LEU A 286 8.24 1.16 -15.49
C LEU A 286 7.39 2.37 -15.91
N VAL A 287 6.22 2.57 -15.30
CA VAL A 287 5.34 3.71 -15.60
C VAL A 287 6.03 5.03 -15.25
N VAL A 288 6.64 5.12 -14.05
CA VAL A 288 7.40 6.32 -13.64
C VAL A 288 8.58 6.60 -14.57
N ARG A 289 9.34 5.58 -14.97
CA ARG A 289 10.45 5.74 -15.93
C ARG A 289 9.98 6.25 -17.28
N ARG A 290 8.85 5.72 -17.79
CA ARG A 290 8.26 6.20 -19.07
C ARG A 290 7.75 7.64 -18.92
N ALA A 291 7.12 7.98 -17.80
CA ALA A 291 6.68 9.33 -17.53
C ALA A 291 7.88 10.30 -17.51
N LYS A 292 8.96 10.01 -16.77
CA LYS A 292 10.18 10.85 -16.75
C LYS A 292 10.79 11.05 -18.14
N LYS A 293 10.82 10.03 -18.99
CA LYS A 293 11.37 10.15 -20.35
C LYS A 293 10.56 11.09 -21.25
N ARG A 294 9.23 11.13 -21.09
CA ARG A 294 8.34 12.05 -21.84
C ARG A 294 8.45 13.52 -21.41
N TRP A 295 9.00 13.78 -20.23
CA TRP A 295 9.10 15.14 -19.67
C TRP A 295 10.50 15.75 -19.87
N ASN A 296 11.49 14.92 -20.21
CA ASN A 296 12.86 15.38 -20.52
C ASN A 296 13.08 15.62 -22.02
N THR A 297 12.06 15.40 -22.86
CA THR A 297 11.97 15.77 -24.26
C THR A 297 10.96 16.91 -24.44
#